data_f69650f3b877f4214eb16da743127ac5
#
_entry.id   f69650f3b877f4214eb16da743127ac5
#
_cell.length_a   1.000
_cell.length_b   1.000
_cell.length_c   1.000
_cell.angle_alpha   90.00
_cell.angle_beta   90.00
_cell.angle_gamma   90.00
#
_symmetry.space_group_name_H-M   'P 1'
#
loop_
_entity.id
_entity.type
_entity.pdbx_description
1 polymer ?
#
loop_
_entity_poly.entity_id
_entity_poly.type
_entity_poly.pdbx_seq_one_letter_code
_entity_poly.pdbx_strand_id
1 'polypeptide(L)'
;MTRFIALTTLTLAAIGCASTQPAAAPPAVTTPAPAPPPPAPPVDPLASPPPAGIAADMKFPTISHSRLDNGLELRVVTRKTYPIIELRLVLGSGIASDGSEPGVAAVAGELLKAGGAGKWNTAQLAERAESLGASLDVVTDRDSTRITMAVTTADLDAALELIGAVAQQPRFAPIEFDKLKQRELERVRNAAKASAGWAASMVLYRELFDLPTAVHPYSHYDAKPSELNKLTLESCRRWYKTNVTPGNATLVIAGDVDTQTAEAATKRVFATWKGDKPNTLTYHAPVPAETRTVWLVDRPHSAQSQIYVAGLGPERNTPAWPALAATNQVLGGGVAGRLFLDVREKRSLAYGTSSSLEEPAHSPVPIVLSAGTQTAKTGLAMQALLENLDKISSAPPSDAEVGMASRYLSDSFLFRTETLGAVADLTVKLSLLGLPDDYFDTYRAEVRKLDKNAVFVAAQKYFKIPNPVLVVAGDAAVIAKPLSHFAKVVVIDPEHDFQPGRTLPFDATQPLEVAPGAAAPAPSAPPTAPAPTTAPKPTAPAAPPPAK
;
A
#
# COMPACT_ATOMS: atom_id res chain seq x y z
N MET A 1 -45.56 -2.40 -40.80
CA MET A 1 -46.44 -3.48 -41.31
C MET A 1 -47.35 -3.85 -40.16
N THR A 2 -48.56 -3.28 -40.16
CA THR A 2 -49.87 -3.86 -40.58
C THR A 2 -50.25 -5.07 -39.71
N ARG A 3 -51.31 -5.13 -38.95
CA ARG A 3 -52.75 -4.77 -39.26
C ARG A 3 -53.59 -4.78 -37.98
N PHE A 4 -54.51 -3.82 -37.90
CA PHE A 4 -55.82 -3.76 -37.34
C PHE A 4 -56.67 -5.02 -37.51
N ILE A 5 -57.62 -5.29 -36.58
CA ILE A 5 -59.02 -5.69 -36.86
C ILE A 5 -59.88 -5.26 -35.66
N ALA A 6 -60.93 -4.45 -36.02
CA ALA A 6 -62.08 -4.09 -35.22
C ALA A 6 -63.28 -4.98 -35.64
N LEU A 7 -64.22 -5.26 -34.74
CA LEU A 7 -65.57 -5.67 -35.11
C LEU A 7 -66.54 -5.38 -33.95
N THR A 8 -67.32 -4.41 -34.05
CA THR A 8 -68.76 -4.05 -34.33
C THR A 8 -69.82 -4.93 -33.63
N THR A 9 -70.56 -4.26 -32.79
CA THR A 9 -72.03 -4.17 -32.48
C THR A 9 -72.95 -5.27 -32.93
N LEU A 10 -73.89 -5.65 -32.04
CA LEU A 10 -75.30 -5.81 -32.41
C LEU A 10 -76.28 -5.53 -31.24
N THR A 11 -77.19 -4.59 -31.45
CA THR A 11 -78.35 -4.23 -30.64
C THR A 11 -79.51 -5.18 -30.89
N LEU A 12 -80.29 -5.53 -29.86
CA LEU A 12 -81.67 -6.01 -30.04
C LEU A 12 -82.54 -5.42 -28.94
N ALA A 13 -83.61 -4.71 -29.42
CA ALA A 13 -84.69 -4.15 -28.60
C ALA A 13 -85.78 -5.17 -28.42
N ALA A 14 -86.41 -5.24 -27.27
CA ALA A 14 -87.70 -5.86 -27.07
C ALA A 14 -88.58 -5.05 -26.10
N ILE A 15 -89.74 -4.68 -26.54
CA ILE A 15 -90.86 -3.93 -25.92
C ILE A 15 -91.71 -4.90 -25.09
N GLY A 16 -92.14 -4.50 -23.88
CA GLY A 16 -93.14 -5.27 -23.15
C GLY A 16 -93.58 -4.73 -21.80
N CYS A 17 -94.67 -4.02 -21.79
CA CYS A 17 -95.78 -3.86 -20.81
C CYS A 17 -95.50 -3.45 -19.35
N ALA A 18 -96.13 -2.37 -19.01
CA ALA A 18 -96.27 -1.76 -17.70
C ALA A 18 -97.11 -2.59 -16.71
N SER A 19 -96.70 -2.65 -15.44
CA SER A 19 -97.59 -2.87 -14.32
C SER A 19 -97.16 -1.94 -13.15
N THR A 20 -98.09 -1.16 -12.65
CA THR A 20 -97.96 -0.20 -11.58
C THR A 20 -97.87 -0.90 -10.21
N GLN A 21 -96.86 -0.59 -9.42
CA GLN A 21 -96.78 -0.95 -8.04
C GLN A 21 -96.25 0.26 -7.21
N PRO A 22 -96.65 0.41 -5.94
CA PRO A 22 -96.50 1.67 -5.18
C PRO A 22 -95.10 2.01 -4.79
N ALA A 23 -94.86 3.31 -4.65
CA ALA A 23 -93.53 3.91 -4.32
C ALA A 23 -92.91 3.35 -3.06
N ALA A 24 -91.68 2.79 -3.19
CA ALA A 24 -90.84 2.46 -2.08
C ALA A 24 -89.95 3.67 -1.70
N ALA A 25 -89.68 3.81 -0.39
CA ALA A 25 -88.89 4.86 0.17
C ALA A 25 -87.46 4.94 -0.47
N PRO A 26 -86.84 6.14 -0.55
CA PRO A 26 -85.50 6.31 -1.14
C PRO A 26 -84.43 5.50 -0.39
N PRO A 27 -83.56 4.82 -1.07
CA PRO A 27 -82.43 4.08 -0.43
C PRO A 27 -81.48 5.06 0.25
N ALA A 28 -81.04 4.69 1.45
CA ALA A 28 -79.97 5.40 2.17
C ALA A 28 -78.71 5.53 1.29
N VAL A 29 -78.21 6.75 1.18
CA VAL A 29 -76.97 7.06 0.51
C VAL A 29 -75.85 6.42 1.33
N THR A 30 -75.33 5.25 0.91
CA THR A 30 -74.13 4.65 1.40
C THR A 30 -72.98 5.41 0.80
N THR A 31 -72.26 6.17 1.63
CA THR A 31 -70.96 6.78 1.29
C THR A 31 -70.00 5.66 0.84
N PRO A 32 -69.37 5.75 -0.33
CA PRO A 32 -68.39 4.74 -0.74
C PRO A 32 -67.25 4.69 0.27
N ALA A 33 -66.84 3.50 0.65
CA ALA A 33 -65.65 3.32 1.48
C ALA A 33 -64.46 3.99 0.78
N PRO A 34 -63.54 4.68 1.53
CA PRO A 34 -62.38 5.29 0.94
C PRO A 34 -61.59 4.21 0.18
N ALA A 35 -61.15 4.53 -1.04
CA ALA A 35 -60.31 3.65 -1.83
C ALA A 35 -59.06 3.29 -1.06
N PRO A 36 -58.58 2.06 -1.10
CA PRO A 36 -57.33 1.69 -0.45
C PRO A 36 -56.19 2.59 -0.98
N PRO A 37 -55.24 3.02 -0.12
CA PRO A 37 -54.14 3.84 -0.56
C PRO A 37 -53.40 3.12 -1.70
N PRO A 38 -52.86 3.87 -2.68
CA PRO A 38 -52.10 3.28 -3.77
C PRO A 38 -50.91 2.47 -3.19
N PRO A 39 -50.55 1.34 -3.78
CA PRO A 39 -49.39 0.56 -3.34
C PRO A 39 -48.16 1.46 -3.31
N ALA A 40 -47.41 1.37 -2.24
CA ALA A 40 -46.13 2.11 -2.12
C ALA A 40 -45.28 1.82 -3.36
N PRO A 41 -44.61 2.85 -3.92
CA PRO A 41 -43.74 2.63 -5.07
C PRO A 41 -42.69 1.54 -4.71
N PRO A 42 -42.31 0.68 -5.67
CA PRO A 42 -41.28 -0.34 -5.41
C PRO A 42 -40.03 0.33 -4.87
N VAL A 43 -39.56 -0.14 -3.73
CA VAL A 43 -38.32 0.34 -3.11
C VAL A 43 -37.19 0.00 -4.08
N ASP A 44 -36.53 1.02 -4.61
CA ASP A 44 -35.31 0.80 -5.41
C ASP A 44 -34.29 0.07 -4.55
N PRO A 45 -33.88 -1.16 -4.86
CA PRO A 45 -32.92 -1.91 -4.09
C PRO A 45 -31.53 -1.24 -4.06
N LEU A 46 -31.29 -0.26 -4.92
CA LEU A 46 -30.06 0.52 -4.99
C LEU A 46 -30.16 1.89 -4.28
N ALA A 47 -31.33 2.26 -3.76
CA ALA A 47 -31.54 3.54 -3.08
C ALA A 47 -30.79 3.67 -1.75
N SER A 48 -30.43 2.54 -1.13
CA SER A 48 -29.59 2.50 0.06
C SER A 48 -28.68 1.28 0.02
N PRO A 49 -27.44 1.38 0.53
CA PRO A 49 -26.59 0.20 0.65
C PRO A 49 -27.25 -0.84 1.57
N PRO A 50 -27.02 -2.14 1.33
CA PRO A 50 -27.56 -3.18 2.20
C PRO A 50 -27.10 -2.96 3.63
N PRO A 51 -27.89 -3.33 4.64
CA PRO A 51 -27.47 -3.22 6.04
C PRO A 51 -26.18 -4.01 6.25
N ALA A 52 -25.26 -3.42 7.04
CA ALA A 52 -24.01 -4.08 7.36
C ALA A 52 -24.30 -5.42 8.06
N GLY A 53 -23.78 -6.51 7.51
CA GLY A 53 -23.82 -7.82 8.14
C GLY A 53 -22.98 -7.86 9.41
N ILE A 54 -23.17 -8.90 10.23
CA ILE A 54 -22.29 -9.19 11.36
C ILE A 54 -21.01 -9.77 10.78
N ALA A 55 -19.87 -9.11 11.03
CA ALA A 55 -18.59 -9.63 10.58
C ALA A 55 -18.30 -10.99 11.28
N ALA A 56 -17.91 -11.98 10.49
CA ALA A 56 -17.52 -13.28 11.03
C ALA A 56 -16.37 -13.13 12.02
N ASP A 57 -16.48 -13.83 13.15
CA ASP A 57 -15.35 -13.95 14.06
C ASP A 57 -14.33 -14.91 13.46
N MET A 58 -13.10 -14.46 13.32
CA MET A 58 -11.99 -15.25 12.78
C MET A 58 -10.79 -15.08 13.70
N LYS A 59 -10.12 -16.16 13.98
CA LYS A 59 -8.84 -16.16 14.69
C LYS A 59 -7.70 -16.28 13.69
N PHE A 60 -6.61 -15.56 13.97
CA PHE A 60 -5.38 -15.76 13.22
C PHE A 60 -4.86 -17.19 13.45
N PRO A 61 -4.31 -17.85 12.44
CA PRO A 61 -3.79 -19.20 12.60
C PRO A 61 -2.69 -19.27 13.67
N THR A 62 -2.66 -20.37 14.41
CA THR A 62 -1.61 -20.61 15.41
C THR A 62 -0.25 -20.72 14.75
N ILE A 63 0.74 -20.03 15.31
CA ILE A 63 2.14 -20.06 14.88
C ILE A 63 2.91 -20.98 15.84
N SER A 64 3.59 -21.99 15.31
CA SER A 64 4.53 -22.80 16.07
C SER A 64 5.95 -22.24 15.91
N HIS A 65 6.69 -22.13 16.99
CA HIS A 65 8.05 -21.59 17.02
C HIS A 65 9.07 -22.67 17.34
N SER A 66 10.19 -22.63 16.65
CA SER A 66 11.40 -23.31 17.05
C SER A 66 12.64 -22.50 16.62
N ARG A 67 13.79 -22.86 17.16
CA ARG A 67 15.07 -22.21 16.85
C ARG A 67 16.13 -23.27 16.68
N LEU A 68 16.93 -23.17 15.62
CA LEU A 68 18.09 -24.00 15.40
C LEU A 68 19.26 -23.54 16.29
N ASP A 69 20.23 -24.43 16.55
CA ASP A 69 21.40 -24.14 17.39
C ASP A 69 22.26 -22.99 16.83
N ASN A 70 22.22 -22.75 15.52
CA ASN A 70 22.90 -21.63 14.85
C ASN A 70 22.16 -20.28 14.94
N GLY A 71 21.00 -20.27 15.61
CA GLY A 71 20.21 -19.06 15.84
C GLY A 71 19.11 -18.77 14.82
N LEU A 72 18.98 -19.55 13.73
CA LEU A 72 17.86 -19.42 12.78
C LEU A 72 16.53 -19.67 13.49
N GLU A 73 15.64 -18.70 13.43
CA GLU A 73 14.28 -18.84 13.94
C GLU A 73 13.38 -19.50 12.88
N LEU A 74 12.56 -20.46 13.29
CA LEU A 74 11.55 -21.09 12.45
C LEU A 74 10.15 -20.81 13.01
N ARG A 75 9.27 -20.33 12.14
CA ARG A 75 7.84 -20.13 12.41
C ARG A 75 7.02 -20.96 11.44
N VAL A 76 6.15 -21.82 11.96
CA VAL A 76 5.33 -22.71 11.14
C VAL A 76 3.86 -22.41 11.36
N VAL A 77 3.14 -22.21 10.26
CA VAL A 77 1.68 -22.05 10.24
C VAL A 77 1.08 -23.21 9.46
N THR A 78 0.52 -24.18 10.17
CA THR A 78 -0.11 -25.34 9.53
C THR A 78 -1.50 -25.00 9.01
N ARG A 79 -1.72 -25.13 7.70
CA ARG A 79 -3.02 -24.93 7.04
C ARG A 79 -3.20 -25.96 5.90
N LYS A 80 -3.95 -27.01 6.15
CA LYS A 80 -4.09 -28.18 5.26
C LYS A 80 -5.22 -28.07 4.23
N THR A 81 -5.59 -26.84 3.83
CA THR A 81 -6.69 -26.62 2.88
C THR A 81 -6.33 -27.06 1.46
N TYR A 82 -5.09 -26.79 1.06
CA TYR A 82 -4.53 -27.15 -0.26
C TYR A 82 -3.11 -27.69 -0.07
N PRO A 83 -2.63 -28.59 -0.95
CA PRO A 83 -1.29 -29.16 -0.84
C PRO A 83 -0.21 -28.17 -1.34
N ILE A 84 -0.17 -26.98 -0.73
CA ILE A 84 0.73 -25.88 -1.09
C ILE A 84 1.45 -25.41 0.18
N ILE A 85 2.69 -24.97 0.00
CA ILE A 85 3.55 -24.40 1.04
C ILE A 85 4.10 -23.07 0.55
N GLU A 86 3.99 -22.05 1.37
CA GLU A 86 4.62 -20.76 1.21
C GLU A 86 5.85 -20.67 2.10
N LEU A 87 6.97 -20.29 1.52
CA LEU A 87 8.26 -20.16 2.18
C LEU A 87 8.73 -18.72 2.15
N ARG A 88 9.15 -18.19 3.30
CA ARG A 88 9.73 -16.84 3.44
C ARG A 88 10.97 -16.93 4.33
N LEU A 89 12.15 -16.91 3.75
CA LEU A 89 13.37 -16.68 4.53
C LEU A 89 13.58 -15.17 4.62
N VAL A 90 13.49 -14.64 5.83
CA VAL A 90 13.53 -13.20 6.13
C VAL A 90 14.82 -12.89 6.86
N LEU A 91 15.61 -12.01 6.30
CA LEU A 91 16.80 -11.44 6.92
C LEU A 91 16.42 -10.09 7.51
N GLY A 92 16.66 -9.84 8.78
CA GLY A 92 16.34 -8.59 9.47
C GLY A 92 17.31 -7.45 9.10
N SER A 93 17.66 -7.36 7.82
CA SER A 93 18.53 -6.32 7.26
C SER A 93 18.03 -5.96 5.86
N GLY A 94 17.77 -4.69 5.65
CA GLY A 94 17.34 -4.10 4.38
C GLY A 94 18.10 -2.81 4.10
N ILE A 95 17.46 -1.84 3.42
CA ILE A 95 18.05 -0.54 3.07
C ILE A 95 18.59 0.20 4.32
N ALA A 96 17.92 0.08 5.47
CA ALA A 96 18.40 0.66 6.73
C ALA A 96 19.81 0.19 7.12
N SER A 97 20.28 -0.96 6.60
CA SER A 97 21.60 -1.51 6.85
C SER A 97 22.67 -1.10 5.82
N ASP A 98 22.38 -0.16 4.93
CA ASP A 98 23.32 0.34 3.92
C ASP A 98 24.56 1.03 4.54
N GLY A 99 24.41 1.61 5.73
CA GLY A 99 25.47 2.33 6.39
C GLY A 99 25.96 3.54 5.57
N SER A 100 27.25 3.55 5.25
CA SER A 100 27.88 4.62 4.43
C SER A 100 27.81 4.36 2.91
N GLU A 101 27.19 3.27 2.47
CA GLU A 101 27.12 2.84 1.06
C GLU A 101 25.66 2.70 0.58
N PRO A 102 24.88 3.81 0.46
CA PRO A 102 23.46 3.75 0.07
C PRO A 102 23.23 2.95 -1.22
N GLY A 103 22.25 2.04 -1.18
CA GLY A 103 21.88 1.14 -2.27
C GLY A 103 22.62 -0.21 -2.23
N VAL A 104 23.57 -0.42 -1.32
CA VAL A 104 24.31 -1.69 -1.26
C VAL A 104 23.40 -2.86 -0.90
N ALA A 105 22.43 -2.69 0.01
CA ALA A 105 21.50 -3.74 0.40
C ALA A 105 20.62 -4.18 -0.78
N ALA A 106 20.10 -3.22 -1.55
CA ALA A 106 19.26 -3.50 -2.72
C ALA A 106 20.03 -4.27 -3.80
N VAL A 107 21.25 -3.82 -4.14
CA VAL A 107 22.10 -4.50 -5.15
C VAL A 107 22.58 -5.85 -4.65
N ALA A 108 23.02 -5.96 -3.38
CA ALA A 108 23.47 -7.22 -2.79
C ALA A 108 22.31 -8.24 -2.68
N GLY A 109 21.11 -7.80 -2.29
CA GLY A 109 19.92 -8.63 -2.23
C GLY A 109 19.58 -9.25 -3.60
N GLU A 110 19.55 -8.44 -4.66
CA GLU A 110 19.35 -8.94 -6.02
C GLU A 110 20.46 -9.90 -6.47
N LEU A 111 21.72 -9.65 -6.10
CA LEU A 111 22.84 -10.51 -6.41
C LEU A 111 22.79 -11.88 -5.75
N LEU A 112 22.01 -12.08 -4.67
CA LEU A 112 21.87 -13.39 -4.05
C LEU A 112 21.39 -14.45 -5.05
N LYS A 113 20.50 -14.09 -5.98
CA LYS A 113 20.01 -15.01 -7.02
C LYS A 113 20.59 -14.74 -8.40
N ALA A 114 20.83 -13.47 -8.75
CA ALA A 114 21.19 -13.08 -10.11
C ALA A 114 22.54 -13.66 -10.58
N GLY A 115 23.49 -13.84 -9.66
CA GLY A 115 24.77 -14.47 -9.95
C GLY A 115 24.76 -16.00 -10.00
N GLY A 116 23.61 -16.64 -9.72
CA GLY A 116 23.51 -18.06 -9.41
C GLY A 116 23.91 -18.39 -7.97
N ALA A 117 23.66 -19.60 -7.52
CA ALA A 117 23.91 -20.03 -6.14
C ALA A 117 24.26 -21.52 -6.04
N GLY A 118 25.15 -21.88 -5.13
CA GLY A 118 25.61 -23.26 -4.93
C GLY A 118 26.11 -23.90 -6.23
N LYS A 119 25.51 -25.01 -6.60
CA LYS A 119 25.83 -25.75 -7.84
C LYS A 119 25.20 -25.15 -9.11
N TRP A 120 24.22 -24.24 -8.98
CA TRP A 120 23.48 -23.69 -10.11
C TRP A 120 24.05 -22.33 -10.57
N ASN A 121 24.22 -22.15 -11.88
CA ASN A 121 24.37 -20.82 -12.46
C ASN A 121 23.01 -20.11 -12.53
N THR A 122 22.96 -18.86 -12.99
CA THR A 122 21.74 -18.04 -13.04
C THR A 122 20.60 -18.74 -13.80
N ALA A 123 20.87 -19.28 -14.99
CA ALA A 123 19.86 -19.95 -15.80
C ALA A 123 19.38 -21.26 -15.15
N GLN A 124 20.31 -22.08 -14.66
CA GLN A 124 19.99 -23.33 -13.98
C GLN A 124 19.19 -23.12 -12.68
N LEU A 125 19.46 -22.03 -11.94
CA LEU A 125 18.71 -21.68 -10.75
C LEU A 125 17.25 -21.35 -11.09
N ALA A 126 17.04 -20.56 -12.14
CA ALA A 126 15.71 -20.23 -12.65
C ALA A 126 14.98 -21.48 -13.17
N GLU A 127 15.63 -22.27 -14.04
CA GLU A 127 15.08 -23.53 -14.58
C GLU A 127 14.68 -24.50 -13.46
N ARG A 128 15.51 -24.60 -12.40
CA ARG A 128 15.19 -25.46 -11.27
C ARG A 128 13.96 -24.98 -10.50
N ALA A 129 13.81 -23.67 -10.28
CA ALA A 129 12.61 -23.11 -9.65
C ALA A 129 11.37 -23.35 -10.54
N GLU A 130 11.47 -23.09 -11.84
CA GLU A 130 10.40 -23.33 -12.81
C GLU A 130 10.00 -24.80 -12.89
N SER A 131 10.96 -25.74 -12.78
CA SER A 131 10.67 -27.18 -12.75
C SER A 131 9.84 -27.62 -11.54
N LEU A 132 9.78 -26.81 -10.48
CA LEU A 132 8.91 -26.99 -9.30
C LEU A 132 7.58 -26.23 -9.46
N GLY A 133 7.31 -25.65 -10.65
CA GLY A 133 6.14 -24.80 -10.87
C GLY A 133 6.17 -23.49 -10.07
N ALA A 134 7.34 -23.01 -9.68
CA ALA A 134 7.53 -21.91 -8.76
C ALA A 134 8.43 -20.80 -9.30
N SER A 135 8.33 -19.59 -8.74
CA SER A 135 9.33 -18.54 -8.84
C SER A 135 10.13 -18.46 -7.53
N LEU A 136 11.41 -18.14 -7.66
CA LEU A 136 12.29 -17.82 -6.56
C LEU A 136 12.56 -16.32 -6.60
N ASP A 137 12.04 -15.57 -5.61
CA ASP A 137 12.15 -14.13 -5.58
C ASP A 137 12.96 -13.65 -4.39
N VAL A 138 13.73 -12.56 -4.61
CA VAL A 138 14.45 -11.85 -3.56
C VAL A 138 14.01 -10.39 -3.59
N VAL A 139 13.52 -9.90 -2.46
CA VAL A 139 13.04 -8.52 -2.31
C VAL A 139 13.71 -7.89 -1.10
N THR A 140 14.35 -6.75 -1.31
CA THR A 140 14.92 -5.93 -0.24
C THR A 140 14.03 -4.71 -0.02
N ASP A 141 13.47 -4.58 1.17
CA ASP A 141 12.76 -3.40 1.64
C ASP A 141 13.59 -2.62 2.66
N ARG A 142 12.97 -1.70 3.38
CA ARG A 142 13.66 -0.87 4.37
C ARG A 142 14.29 -1.67 5.49
N ASP A 143 13.55 -2.63 6.05
CA ASP A 143 13.91 -3.35 7.28
C ASP A 143 14.36 -4.79 7.02
N SER A 144 14.12 -5.32 5.84
CA SER A 144 14.38 -6.74 5.57
C SER A 144 14.80 -7.03 4.13
N THR A 145 15.50 -8.15 3.96
CA THR A 145 15.66 -8.83 2.68
C THR A 145 14.99 -10.19 2.77
N ARG A 146 14.07 -10.47 1.85
CA ARG A 146 13.25 -11.69 1.86
C ARG A 146 13.53 -12.53 0.64
N ILE A 147 13.75 -13.83 0.86
CA ILE A 147 13.81 -14.85 -0.19
C ILE A 147 12.52 -15.64 -0.10
N THR A 148 11.73 -15.65 -1.18
CA THR A 148 10.37 -16.17 -1.17
C THR A 148 10.17 -17.22 -2.25
N MET A 149 9.37 -18.24 -1.94
CA MET A 149 9.00 -19.30 -2.85
C MET A 149 7.66 -19.92 -2.44
N ALA A 150 6.84 -20.33 -3.41
CA ALA A 150 5.61 -21.09 -3.18
C ALA A 150 5.69 -22.38 -3.99
N VAL A 151 5.44 -23.54 -3.35
CA VAL A 151 5.57 -24.86 -3.97
C VAL A 151 4.46 -25.78 -3.51
N THR A 152 4.36 -26.96 -4.17
CA THR A 152 3.54 -28.04 -3.65
C THR A 152 4.17 -28.68 -2.40
N THR A 153 3.36 -29.33 -1.56
CA THR A 153 3.85 -30.02 -0.36
C THR A 153 4.94 -31.05 -0.66
N ALA A 154 4.87 -31.71 -1.82
CA ALA A 154 5.86 -32.71 -2.25
C ALA A 154 7.24 -32.11 -2.52
N ASP A 155 7.31 -30.80 -2.84
CA ASP A 155 8.53 -30.13 -3.27
C ASP A 155 9.20 -29.33 -2.14
N LEU A 156 8.77 -29.47 -0.89
CA LEU A 156 9.30 -28.71 0.26
C LEU A 156 10.83 -28.80 0.36
N ASP A 157 11.40 -30.01 0.29
CA ASP A 157 12.84 -30.21 0.43
C ASP A 157 13.63 -29.56 -0.73
N ALA A 158 13.12 -29.66 -1.96
CA ALA A 158 13.73 -29.04 -3.11
C ALA A 158 13.67 -27.51 -3.06
N ALA A 159 12.57 -26.95 -2.59
CA ALA A 159 12.42 -25.50 -2.40
C ALA A 159 13.36 -24.97 -1.31
N LEU A 160 13.46 -25.67 -0.17
CA LEU A 160 14.40 -25.32 0.89
C LEU A 160 15.86 -25.41 0.42
N GLU A 161 16.21 -26.42 -0.40
CA GLU A 161 17.55 -26.51 -1.01
C GLU A 161 17.88 -25.27 -1.87
N LEU A 162 16.92 -24.79 -2.68
CA LEU A 162 17.10 -23.57 -3.48
C LEU A 162 17.25 -22.32 -2.62
N ILE A 163 16.35 -22.11 -1.67
CA ILE A 163 16.40 -20.98 -0.73
C ILE A 163 17.72 -21.03 0.06
N GLY A 164 18.10 -22.22 0.54
CA GLY A 164 19.35 -22.43 1.26
C GLY A 164 20.58 -22.12 0.42
N ALA A 165 20.60 -22.52 -0.86
CA ALA A 165 21.71 -22.19 -1.75
C ALA A 165 21.83 -20.68 -1.98
N VAL A 166 20.72 -19.98 -2.21
CA VAL A 166 20.69 -18.52 -2.41
C VAL A 166 21.14 -17.78 -1.16
N ALA A 167 20.73 -18.22 0.02
CA ALA A 167 21.11 -17.58 1.27
C ALA A 167 22.56 -17.85 1.67
N GLN A 168 23.06 -19.09 1.48
CA GLN A 168 24.33 -19.53 2.04
C GLN A 168 25.49 -19.51 1.03
N GLN A 169 25.22 -19.63 -0.27
CA GLN A 169 26.24 -19.83 -1.30
C GLN A 169 25.97 -19.00 -2.58
N PRO A 170 25.64 -17.70 -2.48
CA PRO A 170 25.49 -16.85 -3.66
C PRO A 170 26.86 -16.69 -4.36
N ARG A 171 26.88 -16.71 -5.69
CA ARG A 171 28.14 -16.67 -6.43
C ARG A 171 28.73 -15.28 -6.62
N PHE A 172 27.94 -14.21 -6.49
CA PHE A 172 28.39 -12.84 -6.70
C PHE A 172 29.21 -12.67 -8.00
N ALA A 173 28.62 -13.08 -9.13
CA ALA A 173 29.27 -13.02 -10.43
C ALA A 173 29.52 -11.56 -10.87
N PRO A 174 30.77 -11.17 -11.24
CA PRO A 174 31.09 -9.79 -11.59
C PRO A 174 30.23 -9.21 -12.71
N ILE A 175 29.98 -10.00 -13.75
CA ILE A 175 29.16 -9.57 -14.89
C ILE A 175 27.71 -9.27 -14.51
N GLU A 176 27.16 -10.01 -13.55
CA GLU A 176 25.80 -9.76 -13.05
C GLU A 176 25.77 -8.52 -12.13
N PHE A 177 26.82 -8.30 -11.33
CA PHE A 177 26.95 -7.05 -10.58
C PHE A 177 26.96 -5.83 -11.50
N ASP A 178 27.77 -5.86 -12.58
CA ASP A 178 27.82 -4.73 -13.51
C ASP A 178 26.48 -4.47 -14.19
N LYS A 179 25.77 -5.52 -14.61
CA LYS A 179 24.41 -5.39 -15.18
C LYS A 179 23.42 -4.81 -14.18
N LEU A 180 23.41 -5.32 -12.94
CA LEU A 180 22.52 -4.85 -11.90
C LEU A 180 22.79 -3.40 -11.54
N LYS A 181 24.04 -3.03 -11.36
CA LYS A 181 24.45 -1.65 -11.08
C LYS A 181 24.00 -0.69 -12.18
N GLN A 182 24.19 -1.04 -13.45
CA GLN A 182 23.72 -0.21 -14.56
C GLN A 182 22.20 -0.11 -14.60
N ARG A 183 21.47 -1.22 -14.39
CA ARG A 183 20.01 -1.22 -14.30
C ARG A 183 19.51 -0.30 -13.18
N GLU A 184 20.14 -0.34 -12.00
CA GLU A 184 19.77 0.50 -10.87
C GLU A 184 20.07 1.98 -11.14
N LEU A 185 21.21 2.31 -11.76
CA LEU A 185 21.53 3.66 -12.21
C LEU A 185 20.48 4.22 -13.18
N GLU A 186 20.04 3.41 -14.14
CA GLU A 186 18.98 3.80 -15.07
C GLU A 186 17.64 3.93 -14.37
N ARG A 187 17.30 3.03 -13.44
CA ARG A 187 16.07 3.08 -12.64
C ARG A 187 15.97 4.38 -11.86
N VAL A 188 17.00 4.74 -11.09
CA VAL A 188 16.95 5.96 -10.26
C VAL A 188 16.95 7.23 -11.11
N ARG A 189 17.70 7.27 -12.24
CA ARG A 189 17.66 8.41 -13.17
C ARG A 189 16.29 8.58 -13.82
N ASN A 190 15.65 7.49 -14.22
CA ASN A 190 14.32 7.50 -14.79
C ASN A 190 13.28 7.87 -13.73
N ALA A 191 13.39 7.34 -12.50
CA ALA A 191 12.49 7.66 -11.40
C ALA A 191 12.52 9.17 -11.04
N ALA A 192 13.70 9.80 -11.02
CA ALA A 192 13.84 11.23 -10.79
C ALA A 192 13.07 12.07 -11.81
N LYS A 193 13.06 11.64 -13.09
CA LYS A 193 12.37 12.31 -14.18
C LYS A 193 10.88 11.96 -14.27
N ALA A 194 10.53 10.70 -14.11
CA ALA A 194 9.18 10.21 -14.37
C ALA A 194 8.26 10.23 -13.13
N SER A 195 8.80 10.05 -11.92
CA SER A 195 8.00 9.90 -10.69
C SER A 195 8.16 11.10 -9.75
N ALA A 196 7.17 11.98 -9.73
CA ALA A 196 7.12 13.06 -8.75
C ALA A 196 7.08 12.55 -7.31
N GLY A 197 6.37 11.44 -7.06
CA GLY A 197 6.29 10.82 -5.75
C GLY A 197 7.64 10.29 -5.28
N TRP A 198 8.39 9.59 -6.14
CA TRP A 198 9.74 9.12 -5.81
C TRP A 198 10.68 10.29 -5.51
N ALA A 199 10.69 11.31 -6.37
CA ALA A 199 11.54 12.48 -6.20
C ALA A 199 11.24 13.25 -4.89
N ALA A 200 9.96 13.39 -4.54
CA ALA A 200 9.55 13.98 -3.26
C ALA A 200 9.95 13.09 -2.07
N SER A 201 9.84 11.76 -2.18
CA SER A 201 10.21 10.83 -1.10
C SER A 201 11.70 10.86 -0.76
N MET A 202 12.59 11.06 -1.75
CA MET A 202 14.03 11.25 -1.53
C MET A 202 14.33 12.38 -0.53
N VAL A 203 13.55 13.45 -0.59
CA VAL A 203 13.69 14.60 0.31
C VAL A 203 12.90 14.40 1.59
N LEU A 204 11.68 13.83 1.49
CA LEU A 204 10.80 13.61 2.65
C LEU A 204 11.49 12.79 3.75
N TYR A 205 12.08 11.65 3.39
CA TYR A 205 12.73 10.77 4.38
C TYR A 205 14.00 11.38 4.96
N ARG A 206 14.77 12.10 4.13
CA ARG A 206 15.92 12.87 4.62
C ARG A 206 15.52 13.86 5.70
N GLU A 207 14.46 14.63 5.47
CA GLU A 207 14.00 15.69 6.39
C GLU A 207 13.23 15.14 7.60
N LEU A 208 12.51 14.01 7.45
CA LEU A 208 11.81 13.37 8.57
C LEU A 208 12.75 12.73 9.58
N PHE A 209 13.87 12.18 9.09
CA PHE A 209 14.84 11.44 9.89
C PHE A 209 16.18 12.19 9.99
N ASP A 210 16.14 13.52 9.88
CA ASP A 210 17.35 14.34 10.02
C ASP A 210 17.90 14.30 11.44
N LEU A 211 19.23 14.20 11.53
CA LEU A 211 19.98 14.24 12.78
C LEU A 211 21.10 15.26 12.66
N PRO A 212 21.35 16.09 13.69
CA PRO A 212 22.38 17.14 13.64
C PRO A 212 23.80 16.63 13.44
N THR A 213 24.09 15.41 13.89
CA THR A 213 25.48 14.88 13.98
C THR A 213 25.67 13.49 13.41
N ALA A 214 24.62 12.84 12.92
CA ALA A 214 24.67 11.46 12.44
C ALA A 214 23.71 11.26 11.26
N VAL A 215 23.88 10.16 10.53
CA VAL A 215 22.93 9.73 9.49
C VAL A 215 21.99 8.71 10.12
N HIS A 216 20.70 9.01 10.12
CA HIS A 216 19.70 8.06 10.59
C HIS A 216 19.53 6.94 9.54
N PRO A 217 19.42 5.65 9.93
CA PRO A 217 19.24 4.54 8.97
C PRO A 217 18.03 4.69 8.03
N TYR A 218 16.99 5.40 8.46
CA TYR A 218 15.80 5.65 7.65
C TYR A 218 15.80 6.96 6.87
N SER A 219 16.87 7.77 6.93
CA SER A 219 16.97 9.01 6.15
C SER A 219 17.15 8.78 4.65
N HIS A 220 17.58 7.59 4.25
CA HIS A 220 17.67 7.20 2.84
C HIS A 220 16.36 6.54 2.38
N TYR A 221 15.71 7.15 1.40
CA TYR A 221 14.56 6.51 0.73
C TYR A 221 15.05 5.55 -0.36
N ASP A 222 16.03 5.99 -1.12
CA ASP A 222 16.68 5.26 -2.20
C ASP A 222 18.10 5.81 -2.39
N ALA A 223 18.95 5.11 -3.16
CA ALA A 223 20.28 5.58 -3.49
C ALA A 223 20.25 6.63 -4.60
N LYS A 224 21.19 7.58 -4.55
CA LYS A 224 21.44 8.55 -5.61
C LYS A 224 22.37 7.97 -6.68
N PRO A 225 22.37 8.51 -7.92
CA PRO A 225 23.29 8.07 -8.96
C PRO A 225 24.76 8.15 -8.56
N SER A 226 25.18 9.19 -7.83
CA SER A 226 26.57 9.32 -7.35
C SER A 226 26.96 8.27 -6.32
N GLU A 227 26.00 7.81 -5.48
CA GLU A 227 26.20 6.76 -4.49
C GLU A 227 26.30 5.39 -5.17
N LEU A 228 25.36 5.06 -6.06
CA LEU A 228 25.41 3.83 -6.85
C LEU A 228 26.69 3.69 -7.67
N ASN A 229 27.21 4.79 -8.24
CA ASN A 229 28.47 4.76 -8.99
C ASN A 229 29.68 4.34 -8.13
N LYS A 230 29.66 4.59 -6.82
CA LYS A 230 30.72 4.20 -5.89
C LYS A 230 30.65 2.74 -5.45
N LEU A 231 29.47 2.10 -5.59
CA LEU A 231 29.30 0.70 -5.17
C LEU A 231 30.24 -0.23 -5.95
N THR A 232 30.80 -1.18 -5.24
CA THR A 232 31.68 -2.23 -5.77
C THR A 232 31.10 -3.60 -5.46
N LEU A 233 31.53 -4.62 -6.19
CA LEU A 233 31.17 -6.00 -5.87
C LEU A 233 31.63 -6.39 -4.45
N GLU A 234 32.75 -5.85 -4.01
CA GLU A 234 33.25 -6.08 -2.66
C GLU A 234 32.38 -5.42 -1.58
N SER A 235 31.78 -4.26 -1.86
CA SER A 235 30.74 -3.66 -0.99
C SER A 235 29.57 -4.63 -0.78
N CYS A 236 29.07 -5.23 -1.87
CA CYS A 236 27.99 -6.21 -1.81
C CYS A 236 28.39 -7.48 -1.03
N ARG A 237 29.61 -7.98 -1.22
CA ARG A 237 30.13 -9.13 -0.46
C ARG A 237 30.28 -8.83 1.03
N ARG A 238 30.75 -7.63 1.40
CA ARG A 238 30.82 -7.20 2.81
C ARG A 238 29.43 -7.15 3.43
N TRP A 239 28.49 -6.49 2.74
CA TRP A 239 27.10 -6.41 3.21
C TRP A 239 26.52 -7.80 3.43
N TYR A 240 26.66 -8.70 2.44
CA TYR A 240 26.22 -10.09 2.54
C TYR A 240 26.82 -10.80 3.75
N LYS A 241 28.13 -10.76 3.91
CA LYS A 241 28.84 -11.44 5.01
C LYS A 241 28.37 -10.97 6.38
N THR A 242 28.03 -9.70 6.50
CA THR A 242 27.57 -9.10 7.75
C THR A 242 26.10 -9.41 8.04
N ASN A 243 25.25 -9.35 7.02
CA ASN A 243 23.80 -9.28 7.22
C ASN A 243 23.05 -10.58 6.91
N VAL A 244 23.60 -11.44 6.02
CA VAL A 244 22.96 -12.68 5.60
C VAL A 244 23.47 -13.85 6.46
N THR A 245 22.97 -13.93 7.69
CA THR A 245 23.45 -14.88 8.70
C THR A 245 22.28 -15.55 9.41
N PRO A 246 22.45 -16.77 9.95
CA PRO A 246 21.37 -17.51 10.59
C PRO A 246 20.81 -16.78 11.82
N GLY A 247 21.67 -16.12 12.61
CA GLY A 247 21.26 -15.36 13.80
C GLY A 247 20.45 -14.09 13.48
N ASN A 248 20.40 -13.68 12.22
CA ASN A 248 19.60 -12.56 11.70
C ASN A 248 18.42 -13.01 10.84
N ALA A 249 18.15 -14.32 10.79
CA ALA A 249 17.19 -14.89 9.88
C ALA A 249 16.00 -15.54 10.59
N THR A 250 14.81 -15.35 10.03
CA THR A 250 13.59 -16.06 10.38
C THR A 250 13.08 -16.79 9.14
N LEU A 251 12.87 -18.10 9.22
CA LEU A 251 12.19 -18.87 8.19
C LEU A 251 10.72 -19.03 8.57
N VAL A 252 9.83 -18.54 7.73
CA VAL A 252 8.38 -18.77 7.85
C VAL A 252 7.98 -19.84 6.85
N ILE A 253 7.33 -20.90 7.33
CA ILE A 253 6.75 -21.96 6.51
C ILE A 253 5.25 -22.00 6.80
N ALA A 254 4.43 -21.68 5.80
CA ALA A 254 2.98 -21.72 5.95
C ALA A 254 2.37 -22.68 4.93
N GLY A 255 1.47 -23.57 5.34
CA GLY A 255 0.80 -24.49 4.41
C GLY A 255 0.52 -25.88 4.94
N ASP A 256 0.41 -26.83 4.01
CA ASP A 256 0.13 -28.23 4.31
C ASP A 256 1.41 -28.96 4.75
N VAL A 257 1.87 -28.59 5.93
CA VAL A 257 3.02 -29.21 6.60
C VAL A 257 2.80 -29.16 8.11
N ASP A 258 3.18 -30.21 8.82
CA ASP A 258 3.25 -30.17 10.28
C ASP A 258 4.59 -29.64 10.77
N THR A 259 4.61 -29.18 12.02
CA THR A 259 5.80 -28.57 12.65
C THR A 259 7.01 -29.49 12.64
N GLN A 260 6.83 -30.77 12.93
CA GLN A 260 7.93 -31.74 13.01
C GLN A 260 8.60 -31.95 11.64
N THR A 261 7.80 -32.10 10.59
CA THR A 261 8.28 -32.22 9.20
C THR A 261 9.01 -30.94 8.76
N ALA A 262 8.44 -29.75 9.06
CA ALA A 262 9.05 -28.47 8.75
C ALA A 262 10.40 -28.29 9.46
N GLU A 263 10.50 -28.62 10.75
CA GLU A 263 11.74 -28.59 11.51
C GLU A 263 12.82 -29.52 10.95
N ALA A 264 12.44 -30.77 10.66
CA ALA A 264 13.37 -31.74 10.11
C ALA A 264 13.92 -31.31 8.74
N ALA A 265 13.05 -30.80 7.87
CA ALA A 265 13.43 -30.26 6.56
C ALA A 265 14.35 -29.03 6.70
N THR A 266 14.01 -28.10 7.60
CA THR A 266 14.82 -26.91 7.88
C THR A 266 16.21 -27.30 8.41
N LYS A 267 16.30 -28.23 9.35
CA LYS A 267 17.57 -28.71 9.89
C LYS A 267 18.47 -29.33 8.83
N ARG A 268 17.94 -30.11 7.89
CA ARG A 268 18.74 -30.70 6.79
C ARG A 268 19.48 -29.65 5.97
N VAL A 269 18.87 -28.49 5.74
CA VAL A 269 19.42 -27.46 4.86
C VAL A 269 20.23 -26.40 5.61
N PHE A 270 19.76 -25.98 6.78
CA PHE A 270 20.27 -24.80 7.45
C PHE A 270 21.12 -25.08 8.72
N ALA A 271 21.18 -26.32 9.23
CA ALA A 271 21.93 -26.59 10.47
C ALA A 271 23.42 -26.25 10.38
N THR A 272 24.02 -26.31 9.19
CA THR A 272 25.44 -26.00 8.96
C THR A 272 25.69 -24.55 8.56
N TRP A 273 24.62 -23.74 8.40
CA TRP A 273 24.74 -22.32 8.08
C TRP A 273 25.43 -21.57 9.20
N LYS A 274 26.50 -20.85 8.88
CA LYS A 274 27.34 -20.14 9.84
C LYS A 274 27.26 -18.63 9.64
N GLY A 275 27.51 -17.90 10.69
CA GLY A 275 27.59 -16.45 10.72
C GLY A 275 27.03 -15.91 12.04
N ASP A 276 27.64 -14.87 12.55
CA ASP A 276 27.20 -14.21 13.77
C ASP A 276 26.03 -13.27 13.48
N LYS A 277 25.21 -13.01 14.49
CA LYS A 277 24.18 -11.98 14.38
C LYS A 277 24.84 -10.63 14.11
N PRO A 278 24.34 -9.82 13.14
CA PRO A 278 24.87 -8.48 12.91
C PRO A 278 24.79 -7.62 14.16
N ASN A 279 25.66 -6.64 14.26
CA ASN A 279 25.53 -5.62 15.29
C ASN A 279 24.20 -4.88 15.12
N THR A 280 23.51 -4.65 16.23
CA THR A 280 22.28 -3.87 16.21
C THR A 280 22.57 -2.45 15.75
N LEU A 281 21.83 -1.97 14.74
CA LEU A 281 21.90 -0.59 14.30
C LEU A 281 21.39 0.33 15.42
N THR A 282 22.00 1.50 15.53
CA THR A 282 21.55 2.51 16.48
C THR A 282 20.53 3.41 15.77
N TYR A 283 19.32 3.43 16.29
CA TYR A 283 18.24 4.30 15.84
C TYR A 283 18.07 5.44 16.84
N HIS A 284 18.69 6.59 16.53
CA HIS A 284 18.49 7.79 17.34
C HIS A 284 17.09 8.36 17.11
N ALA A 285 16.52 9.00 18.14
CA ALA A 285 15.26 9.70 17.95
C ALA A 285 15.47 10.90 17.01
N PRO A 286 14.72 11.01 15.89
CA PRO A 286 14.80 12.17 15.01
C PRO A 286 14.42 13.46 15.75
N VAL A 287 15.10 14.56 15.41
CA VAL A 287 14.82 15.87 16.00
C VAL A 287 13.80 16.60 15.14
N PRO A 288 12.61 16.97 15.69
CA PRO A 288 11.64 17.75 14.94
C PRO A 288 12.24 19.09 14.49
N ALA A 289 11.93 19.51 13.26
CA ALA A 289 12.37 20.78 12.76
C ALA A 289 11.83 21.95 13.62
N GLU A 290 12.71 22.88 14.02
CA GLU A 290 12.32 24.07 14.80
C GLU A 290 11.48 25.06 13.98
N THR A 291 11.72 25.12 12.67
CA THR A 291 11.03 26.02 11.76
C THR A 291 10.48 25.26 10.56
N ARG A 292 9.27 25.64 10.14
CA ARG A 292 8.65 25.10 8.93
C ARG A 292 9.43 25.52 7.69
N THR A 293 9.67 24.58 6.80
CA THR A 293 10.30 24.77 5.50
C THR A 293 9.52 24.00 4.44
N VAL A 294 9.34 24.61 3.27
CA VAL A 294 8.86 23.90 2.08
C VAL A 294 10.07 23.47 1.25
N TRP A 295 10.24 22.19 1.08
CA TRP A 295 11.24 21.59 0.22
C TRP A 295 10.63 21.33 -1.15
N LEU A 296 11.08 22.06 -2.17
CA LEU A 296 10.52 22.00 -3.52
C LEU A 296 11.50 21.31 -4.47
N VAL A 297 11.23 20.06 -4.81
CA VAL A 297 11.98 19.33 -5.84
C VAL A 297 11.57 19.85 -7.21
N ASP A 298 12.51 20.47 -7.90
CA ASP A 298 12.24 21.10 -9.19
C ASP A 298 12.05 20.04 -10.29
N ARG A 299 10.93 20.14 -10.97
CA ARG A 299 10.59 19.32 -12.12
C ARG A 299 10.04 20.24 -13.23
N PRO A 300 10.93 20.85 -14.00
CA PRO A 300 10.55 21.82 -15.00
C PRO A 300 9.47 21.30 -15.95
N HIS A 301 8.53 22.16 -16.28
CA HIS A 301 7.41 21.87 -17.20
C HIS A 301 6.45 20.77 -16.74
N SER A 302 6.48 20.36 -15.48
CA SER A 302 5.51 19.41 -14.94
C SER A 302 4.12 20.01 -14.89
N ALA A 303 3.15 19.36 -15.53
CA ALA A 303 1.72 19.76 -15.47
C ALA A 303 1.07 19.45 -14.11
N GLN A 304 1.69 18.59 -13.30
CA GLN A 304 1.20 18.15 -12.01
C GLN A 304 2.28 18.28 -10.94
N SER A 305 1.84 18.47 -9.71
CA SER A 305 2.65 18.44 -8.50
C SER A 305 2.25 17.30 -7.59
N GLN A 306 3.23 16.68 -6.94
CA GLN A 306 3.04 15.79 -5.81
C GLN A 306 3.37 16.53 -4.53
N ILE A 307 2.47 16.50 -3.56
CA ILE A 307 2.60 17.16 -2.26
C ILE A 307 2.66 16.11 -1.17
N TYR A 308 3.58 16.26 -0.22
CA TYR A 308 3.62 15.54 1.04
C TYR A 308 3.63 16.53 2.22
N VAL A 309 2.78 16.24 3.22
CA VAL A 309 2.76 16.90 4.53
C VAL A 309 2.95 15.80 5.56
N ALA A 310 4.05 15.82 6.30
CA ALA A 310 4.40 14.69 7.13
C ALA A 310 4.97 15.07 8.50
N GLY A 311 4.86 14.13 9.42
CA GLY A 311 5.48 14.17 10.73
C GLY A 311 5.69 12.77 11.28
N LEU A 312 6.23 12.67 12.48
CA LEU A 312 6.49 11.41 13.15
C LEU A 312 5.48 11.17 14.27
N GLY A 313 4.91 9.99 14.28
CA GLY A 313 4.07 9.46 15.35
C GLY A 313 4.88 8.71 16.40
N PRO A 314 4.25 7.78 17.14
CA PRO A 314 4.95 6.89 18.08
C PRO A 314 5.65 5.75 17.33
N GLU A 315 6.39 4.92 18.06
CA GLU A 315 6.84 3.63 17.55
C GLU A 315 5.66 2.69 17.26
N ARG A 316 5.86 1.75 16.32
CA ARG A 316 4.80 0.87 15.83
C ARG A 316 4.21 -0.06 16.92
N ASN A 317 4.98 -0.49 17.88
CA ASN A 317 4.56 -1.39 18.96
C ASN A 317 3.78 -0.69 20.10
N THR A 318 3.31 0.54 19.89
CA THR A 318 2.52 1.29 20.88
C THR A 318 1.14 0.69 21.12
N PRO A 319 0.65 0.65 22.38
CA PRO A 319 -0.74 0.31 22.67
C PRO A 319 -1.77 1.27 22.04
N ALA A 320 -1.35 2.49 21.67
CA ALA A 320 -2.20 3.47 21.00
C ALA A 320 -2.45 3.15 19.50
N TRP A 321 -1.82 2.12 18.96
CA TRP A 321 -1.88 1.80 17.52
C TRP A 321 -3.31 1.66 16.96
N PRO A 322 -4.27 0.97 17.63
CA PRO A 322 -5.64 0.88 17.12
C PRO A 322 -6.30 2.24 16.94
N ALA A 323 -6.15 3.14 17.92
CA ALA A 323 -6.71 4.50 17.85
C ALA A 323 -5.99 5.36 16.80
N LEU A 324 -4.67 5.22 16.67
CA LEU A 324 -3.87 5.89 15.65
C LEU A 324 -4.30 5.46 14.23
N ALA A 325 -4.47 4.17 14.01
CA ALA A 325 -4.93 3.61 12.74
C ALA A 325 -6.35 4.10 12.39
N ALA A 326 -7.26 4.15 13.39
CA ALA A 326 -8.60 4.68 13.20
C ALA A 326 -8.59 6.18 12.89
N THR A 327 -7.75 6.97 13.57
CA THR A 327 -7.55 8.40 13.26
C THR A 327 -7.09 8.60 11.82
N ASN A 328 -6.10 7.83 11.39
CA ASN A 328 -5.61 7.87 10.01
C ASN A 328 -6.70 7.48 9.00
N GLN A 329 -7.51 6.45 9.32
CA GLN A 329 -8.62 6.01 8.47
C GLN A 329 -9.69 7.11 8.32
N VAL A 330 -10.03 7.82 9.41
CA VAL A 330 -10.95 8.97 9.38
C VAL A 330 -10.35 10.12 8.55
N LEU A 331 -9.05 10.39 8.71
CA LEU A 331 -8.39 11.49 8.00
C LEU A 331 -8.31 11.24 6.50
N GLY A 332 -7.77 10.08 6.08
CA GLY A 332 -7.51 9.87 4.66
C GLY A 332 -7.05 8.45 4.30
N GLY A 333 -7.33 7.45 5.15
CA GLY A 333 -6.99 6.05 4.88
C GLY A 333 -7.80 5.39 3.74
N GLY A 334 -8.76 6.11 3.15
CA GLY A 334 -9.57 5.62 2.05
C GLY A 334 -10.52 6.68 1.49
N VAL A 335 -11.33 6.31 0.52
CA VAL A 335 -12.26 7.21 -0.22
C VAL A 335 -13.36 7.82 0.67
N ALA A 336 -13.65 7.25 1.81
CA ALA A 336 -14.57 7.80 2.80
C ALA A 336 -13.87 8.76 3.81
N GLY A 337 -12.56 8.94 3.71
CA GLY A 337 -11.78 9.82 4.57
C GLY A 337 -11.98 11.29 4.26
N ARG A 338 -11.76 12.15 5.26
CA ARG A 338 -11.94 13.61 5.15
C ARG A 338 -11.13 14.23 4.01
N LEU A 339 -9.89 13.79 3.80
CA LEU A 339 -9.06 14.29 2.70
C LEU A 339 -9.70 14.04 1.34
N PHE A 340 -10.19 12.82 1.09
CA PHE A 340 -10.82 12.51 -0.18
C PHE A 340 -12.10 13.33 -0.39
N LEU A 341 -12.96 13.39 0.61
CA LEU A 341 -14.25 14.10 0.53
C LEU A 341 -14.07 15.62 0.42
N ASP A 342 -13.10 16.21 1.13
CA ASP A 342 -12.87 17.67 1.10
C ASP A 342 -12.00 18.10 -0.09
N VAL A 343 -10.81 17.49 -0.24
CA VAL A 343 -9.80 17.97 -1.19
C VAL A 343 -10.14 17.58 -2.62
N ARG A 344 -10.63 16.35 -2.82
CA ARG A 344 -10.97 15.83 -4.15
C ARG A 344 -12.42 16.14 -4.53
N GLU A 345 -13.39 15.65 -3.76
CA GLU A 345 -14.81 15.73 -4.17
C GLU A 345 -15.36 17.15 -4.04
N LYS A 346 -15.17 17.80 -2.89
CA LYS A 346 -15.77 19.11 -2.63
C LYS A 346 -15.03 20.25 -3.31
N ARG A 347 -13.68 20.29 -3.22
CA ARG A 347 -12.87 21.40 -3.73
C ARG A 347 -12.27 21.13 -5.11
N SER A 348 -12.28 19.91 -5.61
CA SER A 348 -11.70 19.51 -6.91
C SER A 348 -10.25 19.96 -7.06
N LEU A 349 -9.45 19.88 -5.98
CA LEU A 349 -8.07 20.33 -5.95
C LEU A 349 -7.08 19.21 -6.30
N ALA A 350 -7.43 17.95 -6.05
CA ALA A 350 -6.52 16.84 -6.25
C ALA A 350 -7.21 15.69 -7.00
N TYR A 351 -6.46 15.00 -7.85
CA TYR A 351 -6.91 13.75 -8.46
C TYR A 351 -6.93 12.60 -7.45
N GLY A 352 -5.89 12.51 -6.61
CA GLY A 352 -5.77 11.55 -5.52
C GLY A 352 -5.21 12.23 -4.28
N THR A 353 -5.75 11.83 -3.13
CA THR A 353 -5.27 12.29 -1.83
C THR A 353 -5.44 11.19 -0.80
N SER A 354 -4.50 11.08 0.13
CA SER A 354 -4.51 10.05 1.18
C SER A 354 -3.78 10.49 2.43
N SER A 355 -4.01 9.77 3.50
CA SER A 355 -3.17 9.76 4.70
C SER A 355 -2.72 8.33 4.97
N SER A 356 -1.45 8.12 5.26
CA SER A 356 -0.85 6.83 5.53
C SER A 356 -0.01 6.84 6.80
N LEU A 357 0.04 5.69 7.45
CA LEU A 357 0.98 5.36 8.52
C LEU A 357 1.96 4.35 7.96
N GLU A 358 3.22 4.70 7.90
CA GLU A 358 4.26 3.72 7.57
C GLU A 358 4.67 2.95 8.83
N GLU A 359 5.03 1.70 8.68
CA GLU A 359 5.29 0.82 9.82
C GLU A 359 6.76 0.38 9.85
N PRO A 360 7.72 1.28 10.18
CA PRO A 360 9.11 0.91 10.34
C PRO A 360 9.29 0.01 11.57
N ALA A 361 10.26 -0.91 11.50
CA ALA A 361 10.49 -1.85 12.60
C ALA A 361 11.16 -1.20 13.83
N HIS A 362 11.94 -0.13 13.63
CA HIS A 362 12.88 0.37 14.65
C HIS A 362 12.86 1.89 14.84
N SER A 363 11.78 2.58 14.47
CA SER A 363 11.71 4.04 14.53
C SER A 363 10.28 4.53 14.67
N PRO A 364 10.06 5.78 15.06
CA PRO A 364 8.75 6.40 15.01
C PRO A 364 8.10 6.29 13.64
N VAL A 365 6.79 6.09 13.64
CA VAL A 365 5.96 5.90 12.44
C VAL A 365 5.80 7.20 11.68
N PRO A 366 6.22 7.31 10.40
CA PRO A 366 5.82 8.42 9.55
C PRO A 366 4.31 8.49 9.36
N ILE A 367 3.75 9.66 9.66
CA ILE A 367 2.37 10.04 9.34
C ILE A 367 2.47 10.92 8.10
N VAL A 368 1.98 10.46 6.96
CA VAL A 368 2.17 11.14 5.67
C VAL A 368 0.82 11.42 5.03
N LEU A 369 0.50 12.71 4.86
CA LEU A 369 -0.60 13.17 4.02
C LEU A 369 -0.05 13.43 2.62
N SER A 370 -0.77 13.03 1.59
CA SER A 370 -0.37 13.21 0.21
C SER A 370 -1.48 13.76 -0.68
N ALA A 371 -1.10 14.53 -1.70
CA ALA A 371 -2.00 14.94 -2.77
C ALA A 371 -1.27 15.06 -4.10
N GLY A 372 -1.86 14.49 -5.16
CA GLY A 372 -1.50 14.73 -6.54
C GLY A 372 -2.43 15.79 -7.14
N THR A 373 -1.89 16.91 -7.61
CA THR A 373 -2.67 18.09 -8.05
C THR A 373 -2.14 18.68 -9.35
N GLN A 374 -2.95 19.47 -10.03
CA GLN A 374 -2.48 20.32 -11.13
C GLN A 374 -1.51 21.38 -10.60
N THR A 375 -0.44 21.67 -11.35
CA THR A 375 0.58 22.65 -10.97
C THR A 375 -0.01 23.98 -10.53
N ALA A 376 -1.01 24.52 -11.23
CA ALA A 376 -1.67 25.78 -10.89
C ALA A 376 -2.40 25.77 -9.53
N LYS A 377 -2.83 24.61 -9.05
CA LYS A 377 -3.60 24.43 -7.81
C LYS A 377 -2.74 23.99 -6.62
N THR A 378 -1.42 23.91 -6.77
CA THR A 378 -0.52 23.35 -5.74
C THR A 378 -0.65 24.04 -4.39
N GLY A 379 -0.69 25.37 -4.34
CA GLY A 379 -0.85 26.13 -3.09
C GLY A 379 -2.19 25.86 -2.41
N LEU A 380 -3.30 25.86 -3.17
CA LEU A 380 -4.62 25.54 -2.63
C LEU A 380 -4.72 24.11 -2.09
N ALA A 381 -4.11 23.14 -2.78
CA ALA A 381 -4.07 21.76 -2.31
C ALA A 381 -3.23 21.60 -1.03
N MET A 382 -2.07 22.27 -0.94
CA MET A 382 -1.26 22.31 0.28
C MET A 382 -2.04 22.89 1.45
N GLN A 383 -2.73 24.02 1.25
CA GLN A 383 -3.59 24.61 2.27
C GLN A 383 -4.66 23.63 2.75
N ALA A 384 -5.34 22.96 1.82
CA ALA A 384 -6.39 22.01 2.17
C ALA A 384 -5.87 20.81 2.97
N LEU A 385 -4.65 20.30 2.67
CA LEU A 385 -4.02 19.24 3.48
C LEU A 385 -3.72 19.73 4.89
N LEU A 386 -3.14 20.92 5.05
CA LEU A 386 -2.84 21.52 6.37
C LEU A 386 -4.11 21.78 7.18
N GLU A 387 -5.17 22.32 6.55
CA GLU A 387 -6.47 22.52 7.22
C GLU A 387 -7.09 21.21 7.72
N ASN A 388 -6.99 20.13 6.96
CA ASN A 388 -7.51 18.84 7.37
C ASN A 388 -6.66 18.20 8.51
N LEU A 389 -5.34 18.39 8.47
CA LEU A 389 -4.44 17.98 9.55
C LEU A 389 -4.77 18.74 10.86
N ASP A 390 -5.03 20.04 10.79
CA ASP A 390 -5.45 20.84 11.95
C ASP A 390 -6.83 20.41 12.46
N LYS A 391 -7.79 20.21 11.56
CA LYS A 391 -9.17 19.84 11.93
C LYS A 391 -9.25 18.49 12.62
N ILE A 392 -8.47 17.46 12.22
CA ILE A 392 -8.53 16.16 12.87
C ILE A 392 -8.07 16.21 14.33
N SER A 393 -7.14 17.12 14.67
CA SER A 393 -6.60 17.30 16.02
C SER A 393 -7.33 18.37 16.85
N SER A 394 -8.17 19.22 16.24
CA SER A 394 -8.87 20.31 16.92
C SER A 394 -10.33 20.01 17.25
N ALA A 395 -10.96 19.06 16.58
CA ALA A 395 -12.35 18.66 16.83
C ALA A 395 -12.52 17.14 16.74
N PRO A 396 -13.31 16.53 17.67
CA PRO A 396 -13.54 15.09 17.65
C PRO A 396 -14.24 14.65 16.36
N PRO A 397 -13.94 13.45 15.86
CA PRO A 397 -14.70 12.87 14.77
C PRO A 397 -16.12 12.53 15.21
N SER A 398 -17.04 12.40 14.25
CA SER A 398 -18.38 11.92 14.52
C SER A 398 -18.40 10.42 14.82
N ASP A 399 -19.45 9.94 15.50
CA ASP A 399 -19.64 8.51 15.77
C ASP A 399 -19.77 7.71 14.46
N ALA A 400 -20.32 8.30 13.40
CA ALA A 400 -20.41 7.69 12.07
C ALA A 400 -19.04 7.48 11.42
N GLU A 401 -18.14 8.49 11.47
CA GLU A 401 -16.77 8.38 10.96
C GLU A 401 -15.99 7.29 11.69
N VAL A 402 -16.07 7.27 13.03
CA VAL A 402 -15.39 6.26 13.85
C VAL A 402 -15.94 4.87 13.59
N GLY A 403 -17.28 4.73 13.55
CA GLY A 403 -17.93 3.46 13.25
C GLY A 403 -17.56 2.91 11.88
N MET A 404 -17.43 3.77 10.86
CA MET A 404 -16.98 3.38 9.52
C MET A 404 -15.51 2.95 9.53
N ALA A 405 -14.64 3.74 10.16
CA ALA A 405 -13.21 3.44 10.27
C ALA A 405 -12.98 2.12 11.02
N SER A 406 -13.64 1.91 12.16
CA SER A 406 -13.52 0.70 12.96
C SER A 406 -13.98 -0.54 12.20
N ARG A 407 -15.13 -0.48 11.51
CA ARG A 407 -15.59 -1.59 10.66
C ARG A 407 -14.60 -1.88 9.54
N TYR A 408 -14.15 -0.85 8.81
CA TYR A 408 -13.18 -1.05 7.73
C TYR A 408 -11.91 -1.76 8.24
N LEU A 409 -11.30 -1.28 9.32
CA LEU A 409 -10.06 -1.83 9.86
C LEU A 409 -10.24 -3.24 10.44
N SER A 410 -11.36 -3.53 11.09
CA SER A 410 -11.60 -4.83 11.70
C SER A 410 -12.08 -5.88 10.68
N ASP A 411 -12.95 -5.50 9.76
CA ASP A 411 -13.66 -6.45 8.92
C ASP A 411 -12.91 -6.72 7.60
N SER A 412 -12.25 -5.69 7.02
CA SER A 412 -11.37 -5.91 5.86
C SER A 412 -10.15 -6.80 6.17
N PHE A 413 -9.85 -7.02 7.46
CA PHE A 413 -8.78 -7.92 7.86
C PHE A 413 -9.01 -9.37 7.39
N LEU A 414 -10.27 -9.80 7.25
CA LEU A 414 -10.60 -11.12 6.71
C LEU A 414 -9.96 -11.36 5.34
N PHE A 415 -10.02 -10.37 4.46
CA PHE A 415 -9.41 -10.46 3.13
C PHE A 415 -7.87 -10.57 3.17
N ARG A 416 -7.25 -10.02 4.23
CA ARG A 416 -5.80 -10.10 4.43
C ARG A 416 -5.30 -11.48 4.88
N THR A 417 -6.20 -12.40 5.22
CA THR A 417 -5.88 -13.77 5.69
C THR A 417 -6.46 -14.84 4.77
N GLU A 418 -7.05 -14.42 3.65
CA GLU A 418 -7.70 -15.32 2.70
C GLU A 418 -6.70 -16.28 2.05
N THR A 419 -5.58 -15.75 1.55
CA THR A 419 -4.55 -16.54 0.89
C THR A 419 -3.49 -17.01 1.86
N LEU A 420 -2.85 -18.13 1.55
CA LEU A 420 -1.76 -18.67 2.34
C LEU A 420 -0.53 -17.75 2.34
N GLY A 421 -0.22 -17.17 1.17
CA GLY A 421 0.86 -16.18 1.04
C GLY A 421 0.63 -14.95 1.93
N ALA A 422 -0.61 -14.44 2.01
CA ALA A 422 -0.94 -13.33 2.89
C ALA A 422 -0.76 -13.68 4.39
N VAL A 423 -1.11 -14.90 4.79
CA VAL A 423 -0.86 -15.40 6.16
C VAL A 423 0.65 -15.49 6.43
N ALA A 424 1.44 -15.99 5.48
CA ALA A 424 2.90 -16.01 5.60
C ALA A 424 3.47 -14.60 5.76
N ASP A 425 3.02 -13.63 4.94
CA ASP A 425 3.49 -12.25 5.01
C ASP A 425 3.09 -11.54 6.32
N LEU A 426 1.88 -11.82 6.85
CA LEU A 426 1.47 -11.33 8.17
C LEU A 426 2.32 -11.96 9.29
N THR A 427 2.70 -13.23 9.18
CA THR A 427 3.61 -13.90 10.13
C THR A 427 5.01 -13.27 10.08
N VAL A 428 5.51 -12.93 8.88
CA VAL A 428 6.74 -12.13 8.72
C VAL A 428 6.61 -10.78 9.41
N LYS A 429 5.50 -10.09 9.22
CA LYS A 429 5.25 -8.78 9.84
C LYS A 429 5.27 -8.85 11.37
N LEU A 430 4.65 -9.87 11.97
CA LEU A 430 4.73 -10.09 13.43
C LEU A 430 6.19 -10.24 13.90
N SER A 431 7.00 -11.00 13.16
CA SER A 431 8.41 -11.20 13.46
C SER A 431 9.21 -9.90 13.40
N LEU A 432 9.12 -9.18 12.27
CA LEU A 432 9.89 -7.95 12.05
C LEU A 432 9.54 -6.83 13.03
N LEU A 433 8.26 -6.70 13.38
CA LEU A 433 7.77 -5.66 14.29
C LEU A 433 7.83 -6.08 15.78
N GLY A 434 8.30 -7.30 16.09
CA GLY A 434 8.33 -7.81 17.46
C GLY A 434 6.94 -7.88 18.12
N LEU A 435 5.87 -8.14 17.35
CA LEU A 435 4.51 -8.21 17.84
C LEU A 435 4.17 -9.64 18.29
N PRO A 436 3.28 -9.81 19.29
CA PRO A 436 2.85 -11.13 19.75
C PRO A 436 2.03 -11.86 18.69
N ASP A 437 1.97 -13.19 18.76
CA ASP A 437 1.29 -14.03 17.75
C ASP A 437 -0.21 -13.77 17.66
N ASP A 438 -0.85 -13.43 18.77
CA ASP A 438 -2.27 -13.10 18.88
C ASP A 438 -2.57 -11.61 18.56
N TYR A 439 -1.56 -10.86 18.09
CA TYR A 439 -1.68 -9.43 17.86
C TYR A 439 -2.88 -9.08 16.96
N PHE A 440 -3.10 -9.83 15.90
CA PHE A 440 -4.19 -9.50 14.96
C PHE A 440 -5.58 -9.73 15.54
N ASP A 441 -5.74 -10.73 16.43
CA ASP A 441 -6.99 -10.97 17.14
C ASP A 441 -7.24 -9.84 18.16
N THR A 442 -6.22 -9.51 18.95
CA THR A 442 -6.26 -8.41 19.92
C THR A 442 -6.51 -7.06 19.23
N TYR A 443 -5.78 -6.77 18.15
CA TYR A 443 -5.95 -5.52 17.40
C TYR A 443 -7.37 -5.32 16.89
N ARG A 444 -7.97 -6.37 16.28
CA ARG A 444 -9.35 -6.30 15.78
C ARG A 444 -10.34 -6.03 16.92
N ALA A 445 -10.16 -6.72 18.05
CA ALA A 445 -11.00 -6.53 19.23
C ALA A 445 -10.89 -5.09 19.78
N GLU A 446 -9.68 -4.54 19.86
CA GLU A 446 -9.45 -3.18 20.34
C GLU A 446 -10.00 -2.13 19.35
N VAL A 447 -9.83 -2.32 18.04
CA VAL A 447 -10.42 -1.42 17.03
C VAL A 447 -11.95 -1.36 17.16
N ARG A 448 -12.62 -2.48 17.43
CA ARG A 448 -14.08 -2.53 17.58
C ARG A 448 -14.61 -1.81 18.82
N LYS A 449 -13.77 -1.62 19.85
CA LYS A 449 -14.12 -0.92 21.10
C LYS A 449 -13.91 0.61 21.01
N LEU A 450 -13.28 1.09 19.93
CA LEU A 450 -12.96 2.52 19.82
C LEU A 450 -14.22 3.38 19.77
N ASP A 451 -14.22 4.43 20.56
CA ASP A 451 -15.16 5.53 20.51
C ASP A 451 -14.49 6.80 19.95
N LYS A 452 -15.30 7.84 19.73
CA LYS A 452 -14.80 9.12 19.21
C LYS A 452 -13.79 9.81 20.13
N ASN A 453 -13.88 9.58 21.44
CA ASN A 453 -12.97 10.20 22.42
C ASN A 453 -11.58 9.55 22.32
N ALA A 454 -11.51 8.22 22.24
CA ALA A 454 -10.25 7.50 22.06
C ALA A 454 -9.53 7.91 20.76
N VAL A 455 -10.28 8.02 19.65
CA VAL A 455 -9.75 8.49 18.36
C VAL A 455 -9.30 9.95 18.45
N PHE A 456 -10.06 10.81 19.12
CA PHE A 456 -9.70 12.22 19.27
C PHE A 456 -8.45 12.43 20.15
N VAL A 457 -8.31 11.68 21.24
CA VAL A 457 -7.10 11.71 22.08
C VAL A 457 -5.87 11.31 21.28
N ALA A 458 -5.96 10.27 20.44
CA ALA A 458 -4.88 9.88 19.56
C ALA A 458 -4.58 10.98 18.50
N ALA A 459 -5.62 11.60 17.94
CA ALA A 459 -5.47 12.71 17.02
C ALA A 459 -4.75 13.91 17.65
N GLN A 460 -5.16 14.33 18.84
CA GLN A 460 -4.53 15.44 19.56
C GLN A 460 -3.07 15.17 19.91
N LYS A 461 -2.76 13.92 20.25
CA LYS A 461 -1.40 13.55 20.66
C LYS A 461 -0.44 13.39 19.49
N TYR A 462 -0.89 12.81 18.36
CA TYR A 462 0.00 12.35 17.31
C TYR A 462 -0.19 13.06 15.97
N PHE A 463 -1.38 13.64 15.68
CA PHE A 463 -1.62 14.39 14.45
C PHE A 463 -1.53 15.92 14.63
N LYS A 464 -1.35 16.39 15.87
CA LYS A 464 -0.99 17.79 16.12
C LYS A 464 0.50 17.98 15.90
N ILE A 465 0.89 18.18 14.65
CA ILE A 465 2.28 18.32 14.19
C ILE A 465 2.58 19.80 13.99
N PRO A 466 3.31 20.48 14.91
CA PRO A 466 3.49 21.94 14.87
C PRO A 466 4.24 22.43 13.62
N ASN A 467 5.31 21.72 13.26
CA ASN A 467 6.16 22.00 12.10
C ASN A 467 6.25 20.76 11.21
N PRO A 468 5.18 20.44 10.44
CA PRO A 468 5.25 19.30 9.54
C PRO A 468 6.32 19.53 8.47
N VAL A 469 6.96 18.46 8.05
CA VAL A 469 7.83 18.47 6.87
C VAL A 469 6.94 18.61 5.64
N LEU A 470 7.19 19.68 4.87
CA LEU A 470 6.45 19.99 3.65
C LEU A 470 7.35 19.72 2.45
N VAL A 471 6.99 18.75 1.62
CA VAL A 471 7.72 18.42 0.39
C VAL A 471 6.79 18.51 -0.81
N VAL A 472 7.25 19.18 -1.85
CA VAL A 472 6.54 19.28 -3.12
C VAL A 472 7.49 18.90 -4.25
N ALA A 473 7.04 18.07 -5.19
CA ALA A 473 7.74 17.87 -6.46
C ALA A 473 6.88 18.42 -7.59
N GLY A 474 7.40 19.42 -8.33
CA GLY A 474 6.67 20.11 -9.38
C GLY A 474 7.51 21.21 -10.05
N ASP A 475 6.91 21.99 -10.94
CA ASP A 475 7.61 23.08 -11.67
C ASP A 475 7.90 24.27 -10.74
N ALA A 476 9.15 24.39 -10.29
CA ALA A 476 9.56 25.43 -9.37
C ALA A 476 9.46 26.86 -9.97
N ALA A 477 9.52 27.02 -11.29
CA ALA A 477 9.31 28.32 -11.92
C ALA A 477 7.88 28.82 -11.69
N VAL A 478 6.92 27.90 -11.59
CA VAL A 478 5.49 28.21 -11.44
C VAL A 478 5.06 28.28 -9.98
N ILE A 479 5.45 27.29 -9.17
CA ILE A 479 4.86 27.09 -7.84
C ILE A 479 5.70 27.60 -6.66
N ALA A 480 6.96 27.98 -6.86
CA ALA A 480 7.82 28.40 -5.74
C ALA A 480 7.27 29.64 -5.00
N LYS A 481 6.74 30.64 -5.72
CA LYS A 481 6.13 31.83 -5.11
C LYS A 481 4.85 31.50 -4.32
N PRO A 482 3.84 30.85 -4.89
CA PRO A 482 2.67 30.40 -4.12
C PRO A 482 3.02 29.58 -2.87
N LEU A 483 4.04 28.73 -2.94
CA LEU A 483 4.47 27.91 -1.81
C LEU A 483 5.18 28.72 -0.71
N SER A 484 5.79 29.88 -1.04
CA SER A 484 6.38 30.75 -0.02
C SER A 484 5.35 31.37 0.95
N HIS A 485 4.06 31.28 0.64
CA HIS A 485 2.97 31.62 1.55
C HIS A 485 2.98 30.77 2.85
N PHE A 486 3.49 29.55 2.82
CA PHE A 486 3.45 28.64 3.99
C PHE A 486 4.71 28.70 4.83
N ALA A 487 5.87 28.92 4.21
CA ALA A 487 7.17 28.99 4.85
C ALA A 487 8.24 29.41 3.83
N LYS A 488 9.52 29.53 4.26
CA LYS A 488 10.62 29.65 3.30
C LYS A 488 10.62 28.42 2.37
N VAL A 489 10.89 28.64 1.08
CA VAL A 489 10.97 27.56 0.09
C VAL A 489 12.43 27.33 -0.28
N VAL A 490 12.87 26.08 -0.15
CA VAL A 490 14.19 25.62 -0.62
C VAL A 490 13.99 24.78 -1.86
N VAL A 491 14.49 25.25 -3.00
CA VAL A 491 14.40 24.50 -4.26
C VAL A 491 15.51 23.47 -4.31
N ILE A 492 15.15 22.22 -4.60
CA ILE A 492 16.04 21.05 -4.68
C ILE A 492 16.19 20.63 -6.13
N ASP A 493 17.42 20.39 -6.57
CA ASP A 493 17.72 19.93 -7.91
C ASP A 493 17.90 18.39 -7.93
N PRO A 494 16.97 17.62 -8.52
CA PRO A 494 17.06 16.18 -8.57
C PRO A 494 18.13 15.67 -9.55
N GLU A 495 18.58 16.48 -10.51
CA GLU A 495 19.63 16.11 -11.46
C GLU A 495 21.04 16.27 -10.85
N HIS A 496 21.17 17.08 -9.79
CA HIS A 496 22.40 17.28 -9.03
C HIS A 496 22.30 16.67 -7.62
N ASP A 497 22.00 15.37 -7.54
CA ASP A 497 21.98 14.58 -6.30
C ASP A 497 21.09 15.16 -5.19
N PHE A 498 19.98 15.80 -5.55
CA PHE A 498 19.04 16.43 -4.61
C PHE A 498 19.69 17.49 -3.71
N GLN A 499 20.66 18.23 -4.24
CA GLN A 499 21.29 19.32 -3.50
C GLN A 499 20.36 20.54 -3.40
N PRO A 500 20.40 21.25 -2.25
CA PRO A 500 19.70 22.52 -2.11
C PRO A 500 20.24 23.57 -3.10
N GLY A 501 19.34 24.22 -3.81
CA GLY A 501 19.63 25.34 -4.73
C GLY A 501 19.15 26.68 -4.16
N ARG A 502 18.40 27.46 -4.97
CA ARG A 502 17.89 28.77 -4.56
C ARG A 502 16.85 28.66 -3.42
N THR A 503 16.85 29.69 -2.57
CA THR A 503 15.88 29.82 -1.48
C THR A 503 15.00 31.06 -1.70
N LEU A 504 13.69 30.93 -1.46
CA LEU A 504 12.76 32.04 -1.40
C LEU A 504 12.36 32.27 0.07
N PRO A 505 12.33 33.53 0.55
CA PRO A 505 11.87 33.83 1.90
C PRO A 505 10.37 33.54 2.06
N PHE A 506 9.93 33.40 3.28
CA PHE A 506 8.50 33.33 3.64
C PHE A 506 7.81 34.66 3.24
N ASP A 507 6.65 34.56 2.58
CA ASP A 507 5.83 35.70 2.17
C ASP A 507 4.34 35.30 2.17
N ALA A 508 3.65 35.56 3.28
CA ALA A 508 2.23 35.25 3.47
C ALA A 508 1.29 36.03 2.50
N THR A 509 1.80 36.99 1.74
CA THR A 509 0.98 37.79 0.78
C THR A 509 0.87 37.12 -0.59
N GLN A 510 1.67 36.08 -0.85
CA GLN A 510 1.64 35.41 -2.14
C GLN A 510 0.29 34.68 -2.36
N PRO A 511 -0.30 34.82 -3.56
CA PRO A 511 -1.52 34.09 -3.90
C PRO A 511 -1.24 32.59 -3.97
N LEU A 512 -2.21 31.78 -3.50
CA LEU A 512 -2.10 30.32 -3.49
C LEU A 512 -2.37 29.69 -4.86
N GLU A 513 -3.08 30.38 -5.73
CA GLU A 513 -3.41 29.94 -7.08
C GLU A 513 -2.57 30.66 -8.11
N VAL A 514 -2.09 29.92 -9.09
CA VAL A 514 -1.34 30.50 -10.21
C VAL A 514 -2.30 30.97 -11.28
N ALA A 515 -2.15 32.19 -11.75
CA ALA A 515 -3.01 32.76 -12.79
C ALA A 515 -3.01 31.89 -14.06
N PRO A 516 -4.16 31.74 -14.74
CA PRO A 516 -4.24 31.04 -16.02
C PRO A 516 -3.26 31.62 -17.05
N GLY A 517 -2.42 30.78 -17.65
CA GLY A 517 -1.39 31.17 -18.63
C GLY A 517 0.05 31.11 -18.14
N ALA A 518 0.30 31.00 -16.84
CA ALA A 518 1.64 30.82 -16.29
C ALA A 518 2.09 29.33 -16.23
N ALA A 519 1.16 28.40 -16.33
CA ALA A 519 1.45 26.97 -16.41
C ALA A 519 1.72 26.54 -17.85
N ALA A 520 2.72 25.68 -18.07
CA ALA A 520 2.95 25.08 -19.38
C ALA A 520 1.68 24.36 -19.89
N PRO A 521 1.41 24.38 -21.20
CA PRO A 521 0.29 23.61 -21.75
C PRO A 521 0.39 22.14 -21.33
N ALA A 522 -0.73 21.57 -20.93
CA ALA A 522 -0.78 20.15 -20.56
C ALA A 522 -0.16 19.29 -21.68
N PRO A 523 0.68 18.32 -21.38
CA PRO A 523 1.18 17.39 -22.39
C PRO A 523 -0.04 16.76 -23.09
N SER A 524 -0.01 16.75 -24.42
CA SER A 524 -1.01 16.06 -25.24
C SER A 524 -1.21 14.67 -24.67
N ALA A 525 -2.48 14.25 -24.55
CA ALA A 525 -2.84 12.93 -24.06
C ALA A 525 -1.93 11.85 -24.68
N PRO A 526 -1.48 10.87 -23.90
CA PRO A 526 -0.66 9.80 -24.44
C PRO A 526 -1.42 9.19 -25.64
N PRO A 527 -0.71 8.84 -26.71
CA PRO A 527 -1.34 8.21 -27.88
C PRO A 527 -2.21 7.07 -27.37
N THR A 528 -3.47 7.10 -27.75
CA THR A 528 -4.41 6.01 -27.48
C THR A 528 -3.73 4.70 -27.84
N ALA A 529 -3.63 3.81 -26.87
CA ALA A 529 -3.09 2.47 -27.10
C ALA A 529 -3.80 1.90 -28.34
N PRO A 530 -3.10 1.27 -29.30
CA PRO A 530 -3.73 0.67 -30.45
C PRO A 530 -4.80 -0.30 -29.94
N ALA A 531 -5.99 -0.21 -30.54
CA ALA A 531 -7.08 -1.10 -30.21
C ALA A 531 -6.57 -2.55 -30.19
N PRO A 532 -6.99 -3.39 -29.24
CA PRO A 532 -6.55 -4.76 -29.17
C PRO A 532 -6.86 -5.42 -30.53
N THR A 533 -5.83 -5.86 -31.20
CA THR A 533 -5.93 -6.66 -32.43
C THR A 533 -6.77 -7.88 -32.05
N THR A 534 -7.94 -8.01 -32.65
CA THR A 534 -8.82 -9.17 -32.47
C THR A 534 -8.01 -10.42 -32.79
N ALA A 535 -7.81 -11.27 -31.78
CA ALA A 535 -7.22 -12.58 -31.97
C ALA A 535 -7.98 -13.34 -33.08
N PRO A 536 -7.30 -14.03 -33.98
CA PRO A 536 -7.96 -14.82 -35.02
C PRO A 536 -8.84 -15.87 -34.35
N LYS A 537 -10.10 -15.91 -34.80
CA LYS A 537 -11.12 -16.88 -34.36
C LYS A 537 -10.55 -18.29 -34.50
N PRO A 538 -10.61 -19.16 -33.48
CA PRO A 538 -10.14 -20.52 -33.61
C PRO A 538 -10.88 -21.23 -34.74
N THR A 539 -10.14 -21.76 -35.72
CA THR A 539 -10.66 -22.65 -36.74
C THR A 539 -11.13 -23.94 -36.08
N ALA A 540 -12.35 -24.32 -36.36
CA ALA A 540 -12.91 -25.60 -35.91
C ALA A 540 -12.05 -26.78 -36.34
N PRO A 541 -11.86 -27.82 -35.51
CA PRO A 541 -11.09 -29.00 -35.91
C PRO A 541 -11.78 -29.72 -37.06
N ALA A 542 -10.99 -30.10 -38.05
CA ALA A 542 -11.44 -30.88 -39.19
C ALA A 542 -12.00 -32.23 -38.74
N ALA A 543 -13.11 -32.63 -39.38
CA ALA A 543 -13.75 -33.91 -39.11
C ALA A 543 -12.82 -35.08 -39.48
N PRO A 544 -12.83 -36.20 -38.73
CA PRO A 544 -12.02 -37.37 -39.02
C PRO A 544 -12.45 -38.04 -40.33
N PRO A 545 -11.53 -38.65 -41.10
CA PRO A 545 -11.87 -39.33 -42.33
C PRO A 545 -12.66 -40.62 -42.06
N PRO A 546 -13.52 -41.06 -43.02
CA PRO A 546 -14.33 -42.26 -42.83
C PRO A 546 -13.47 -43.52 -42.77
N ALA A 547 -13.85 -44.41 -41.86
CA ALA A 547 -13.23 -45.71 -41.70
C ALA A 547 -13.43 -46.57 -42.97
N LYS A 548 -12.33 -47.18 -43.43
CA LYS A 548 -12.34 -48.32 -44.35
C LYS A 548 -12.26 -49.63 -43.58
#